data_00a5714f4e9feccfe254cac2012f6311
#
_entry.id   00a5714f4e9feccfe254cac2012f6311
#
_cell.length_a   1.000
_cell.length_b   1.000
_cell.length_c   1.000
_cell.angle_alpha   90.00
_cell.angle_beta   90.00
_cell.angle_gamma   90.00
#
_symmetry.space_group_name_H-M   'P 1'
#
loop_
_entity.id
_entity.type
_entity.pdbx_description
1 polymer ?
#
loop_
_entity_poly.entity_id
_entity_poly.type
_entity_poly.pdbx_seq_one_letter_code
_entity_poly.pdbx_strand_id
1 'polypeptide(L)'
;MKNNGCDSELSNLVEKTASIVVPRLLGDGHLKDAQDGGSIKPVVVHGDLWSGNHGRGSIGKGPVEEVVFDPSSAWAHSEFEFGIMRMFGGFGADFNKEYWKFKPKDEPAGEWEDRVELYEL
;
A
#
# COMPACT_ATOMS: atom_id res chain seq x y z
N MET A 1 6.77 -36.96 3.90
CA MET A 1 6.41 -35.62 3.55
C MET A 1 5.18 -35.62 2.69
N LYS A 2 4.10 -35.33 3.30
CA LYS A 2 2.82 -35.56 2.68
C LYS A 2 2.09 -34.25 2.67
N ASN A 3 2.15 -33.54 1.60
CA ASN A 3 1.15 -32.52 1.28
C ASN A 3 1.58 -31.63 0.14
N ASN A 4 1.93 -32.25 -0.94
CA ASN A 4 2.36 -31.50 -2.11
C ASN A 4 1.20 -30.82 -2.85
N GLY A 5 -0.07 -31.22 -2.57
CA GLY A 5 -1.23 -30.66 -3.23
C GLY A 5 -1.47 -29.19 -2.85
N CYS A 6 -1.45 -28.88 -1.57
CA CYS A 6 -1.67 -27.51 -1.07
C CYS A 6 -0.50 -26.61 -1.44
N ASP A 7 0.72 -27.11 -1.34
CA ASP A 7 1.92 -26.36 -1.69
C ASP A 7 2.02 -26.08 -3.19
N SER A 8 1.60 -27.03 -4.04
CA SER A 8 1.61 -26.81 -5.48
C SER A 8 0.53 -25.85 -5.95
N GLU A 9 -0.64 -25.84 -5.29
CA GLU A 9 -1.69 -24.86 -5.56
C GLU A 9 -1.24 -23.46 -5.16
N LEU A 10 -0.68 -23.31 -3.98
CA LEU A 10 -0.11 -22.04 -3.52
C LEU A 10 1.00 -21.56 -4.44
N SER A 11 1.90 -22.44 -4.84
CA SER A 11 3.00 -22.11 -5.78
C SER A 11 2.46 -21.64 -7.13
N ASN A 12 1.41 -22.26 -7.65
CA ASN A 12 0.75 -21.84 -8.88
C ASN A 12 0.12 -20.46 -8.75
N LEU A 13 -0.54 -20.18 -7.61
CA LEU A 13 -1.14 -18.87 -7.34
C LEU A 13 -0.08 -17.78 -7.24
N VAL A 14 1.00 -18.05 -6.52
CA VAL A 14 2.14 -17.13 -6.40
C VAL A 14 2.77 -16.86 -7.77
N GLU A 15 2.99 -17.90 -8.56
CA GLU A 15 3.57 -17.76 -9.91
C GLU A 15 2.65 -16.95 -10.83
N LYS A 16 1.36 -17.20 -10.83
CA LYS A 16 0.38 -16.42 -11.62
C LYS A 16 0.34 -14.97 -11.17
N THR A 17 0.36 -14.73 -9.87
CA THR A 17 0.39 -13.37 -9.34
C THR A 17 1.65 -12.65 -9.81
N ALA A 18 2.82 -13.26 -9.68
CA ALA A 18 4.09 -12.66 -10.07
C ALA A 18 4.23 -12.46 -11.59
N SER A 19 3.75 -13.41 -12.39
CA SER A 19 3.97 -13.39 -13.85
C SER A 19 2.86 -12.67 -14.63
N ILE A 20 1.66 -12.55 -14.09
CA ILE A 20 0.49 -12.00 -14.78
C ILE A 20 -0.03 -10.75 -14.09
N VAL A 21 -0.37 -10.85 -12.81
CA VAL A 21 -1.04 -9.77 -12.08
C VAL A 21 -0.11 -8.59 -11.84
N VAL A 22 1.09 -8.84 -11.33
CA VAL A 22 2.08 -7.79 -11.04
C VAL A 22 2.45 -7.00 -12.30
N PRO A 23 2.84 -7.61 -13.42
CA PRO A 23 3.14 -6.85 -14.64
C PRO A 23 1.93 -6.10 -15.20
N ARG A 24 0.74 -6.67 -15.07
CA ARG A 24 -0.49 -6.03 -15.55
C ARG A 24 -0.85 -4.78 -14.77
N LEU A 25 -0.73 -4.81 -13.45
CA LEU A 25 -1.13 -3.70 -12.57
C LEU A 25 0.01 -2.70 -12.33
N LEU A 26 1.24 -3.18 -12.22
CA LEU A 26 2.39 -2.38 -11.80
C LEU A 26 3.44 -2.19 -12.90
N GLY A 27 3.24 -2.77 -14.09
CA GLY A 27 4.23 -2.74 -15.16
C GLY A 27 4.54 -1.34 -15.65
N ASP A 28 5.82 -1.14 -16.03
CA ASP A 28 6.27 0.10 -16.64
C ASP A 28 5.47 0.39 -17.93
N GLY A 29 5.07 1.62 -18.08
CA GLY A 29 4.26 2.03 -19.23
C GLY A 29 2.75 1.87 -19.02
N HIS A 30 2.30 1.03 -18.07
CA HIS A 30 0.90 0.92 -17.67
C HIS A 30 0.60 1.80 -16.45
N LEU A 31 1.28 1.53 -15.34
CA LEU A 31 1.16 2.32 -14.12
C LEU A 31 1.93 3.64 -14.28
N LYS A 32 1.23 4.75 -14.07
CA LYS A 32 1.78 6.09 -14.25
C LYS A 32 1.57 6.93 -13.00
N ASP A 33 2.56 7.74 -12.68
CA ASP A 33 2.46 8.73 -11.62
C ASP A 33 1.37 9.76 -11.97
N ALA A 34 0.44 9.98 -11.04
CA ALA A 34 -0.68 10.90 -11.23
C ALA A 34 -0.24 12.36 -11.35
N GLN A 35 0.92 12.72 -10.83
CA GLN A 35 1.39 14.10 -10.80
C GLN A 35 2.13 14.51 -12.07
N ASP A 36 2.93 13.62 -12.63
CA ASP A 36 3.74 13.95 -13.82
C ASP A 36 3.52 13.04 -15.03
N GLY A 37 2.70 11.99 -14.89
CA GLY A 37 2.43 11.02 -15.97
C GLY A 37 3.60 10.10 -16.32
N GLY A 38 4.68 10.16 -15.55
CA GLY A 38 5.86 9.34 -15.74
C GLY A 38 5.82 8.03 -14.96
N SER A 39 6.98 7.38 -14.88
CA SER A 39 7.15 6.18 -14.07
C SER A 39 6.99 6.49 -12.58
N ILE A 40 6.50 5.51 -11.83
CA ILE A 40 6.39 5.62 -10.37
C ILE A 40 7.78 5.81 -9.75
N LYS A 41 7.87 6.79 -8.87
CA LYS A 41 9.09 7.06 -8.09
C LYS A 41 8.87 6.53 -6.68
N PRO A 42 9.73 5.62 -6.20
CA PRO A 42 9.64 5.17 -4.82
C PRO A 42 9.76 6.34 -3.83
N VAL A 43 8.98 6.25 -2.78
CA VAL A 43 9.00 7.20 -1.66
C VAL A 43 9.21 6.45 -0.36
N VAL A 44 9.62 7.15 0.68
CA VAL A 44 9.66 6.56 2.02
C VAL A 44 8.23 6.37 2.50
N VAL A 45 7.88 5.14 2.83
CA VAL A 45 6.60 4.80 3.44
C VAL A 45 6.81 4.40 4.90
N HIS A 46 5.78 4.55 5.71
CA HIS A 46 5.78 4.05 7.09
C HIS A 46 5.89 2.52 7.10
N GLY A 47 5.19 1.86 6.19
CA GLY A 47 5.29 0.42 5.94
C GLY A 47 4.40 -0.45 6.84
N ASP A 48 3.91 0.10 7.95
CA ASP A 48 2.98 -0.57 8.88
C ASP A 48 1.96 0.44 9.41
N LEU A 49 1.46 1.30 8.53
CA LEU A 49 0.53 2.37 8.90
C LEU A 49 -0.92 1.88 8.87
N TRP A 50 -1.39 1.49 10.02
CA TRP A 50 -2.78 1.11 10.26
C TRP A 50 -3.26 1.71 11.57
N SER A 51 -4.55 1.61 11.88
CA SER A 51 -5.16 2.28 13.04
C SER A 51 -4.52 1.89 14.39
N GLY A 52 -3.91 0.70 14.48
CA GLY A 52 -3.21 0.26 15.68
C GLY A 52 -1.84 0.91 15.93
N ASN A 53 -1.26 1.54 14.90
CA ASN A 53 0.01 2.27 15.00
C ASN A 53 -0.20 3.78 14.96
N HIS A 54 -1.33 4.22 15.44
CA HIS A 54 -1.75 5.61 15.52
C HIS A 54 -2.33 5.89 16.90
N GLY A 55 -2.11 7.07 17.40
CA GLY A 55 -2.64 7.50 18.69
C GLY A 55 -2.66 9.00 18.80
N ARG A 56 -3.09 9.46 19.98
CA ARG A 56 -3.10 10.87 20.31
C ARG A 56 -2.24 11.11 21.53
N GLY A 57 -1.28 12.00 21.41
CA GLY A 57 -0.34 12.25 22.49
C GLY A 57 0.59 13.39 22.18
N SER A 58 1.57 13.61 23.06
CA SER A 58 2.60 14.61 22.84
C SER A 58 3.98 13.98 22.73
N ILE A 59 4.79 14.55 21.85
CA ILE A 59 6.20 14.17 21.71
C ILE A 59 7.01 15.14 22.56
N GLY A 60 7.64 14.62 23.61
CA GLY A 60 8.38 15.45 24.57
C GLY A 60 7.45 16.39 25.32
N LYS A 61 7.78 17.70 25.25
CA LYS A 61 6.99 18.76 25.89
C LYS A 61 6.07 19.50 24.89
N GLY A 62 5.84 18.91 23.73
CA GLY A 62 5.00 19.49 22.70
C GLY A 62 3.51 19.42 23.02
N PRO A 63 2.64 20.00 22.17
CA PRO A 63 1.20 19.89 22.31
C PRO A 63 0.72 18.45 22.10
N VAL A 64 -0.51 18.17 22.50
CA VAL A 64 -1.17 16.91 22.18
C VAL A 64 -1.61 16.93 20.72
N GLU A 65 -1.12 15.98 19.96
CA GLU A 65 -1.34 15.86 18.52
C GLU A 65 -1.66 14.40 18.14
N GLU A 66 -2.10 14.22 16.91
CA GLU A 66 -2.16 12.88 16.31
C GLU A 66 -0.74 12.43 16.01
N VAL A 67 -0.41 11.21 16.42
CA VAL A 67 0.92 10.62 16.25
C VAL A 67 0.84 9.24 15.61
N VAL A 68 1.83 8.90 14.83
CA VAL A 68 2.03 7.56 14.29
C VAL A 68 3.36 7.02 14.82
N PHE A 69 3.44 5.71 15.00
CA PHE A 69 4.59 5.04 15.61
C PHE A 69 4.80 3.66 15.01
N ASP A 70 5.82 2.96 15.46
CA ASP A 70 6.19 1.60 15.03
C ASP A 70 6.30 1.44 13.50
N PRO A 71 7.13 2.24 12.83
CA PRO A 71 7.29 2.13 11.40
C PRO A 71 8.07 0.86 11.01
N SER A 72 7.71 0.30 9.86
CA SER A 72 8.48 -0.69 9.12
C SER A 72 8.89 -0.08 7.78
N SER A 73 9.69 0.98 7.86
CA SER A 73 9.94 1.88 6.73
C SER A 73 10.67 1.22 5.59
N ALA A 74 10.27 1.59 4.38
CA ALA A 74 10.87 1.13 3.14
C ALA A 74 10.75 2.23 2.07
N TRP A 75 11.54 2.08 1.00
CA TRP A 75 11.32 2.80 -0.24
C TRP A 75 10.35 2.00 -1.10
N ALA A 76 9.17 2.52 -1.33
CA ALA A 76 8.11 1.81 -2.05
C ALA A 76 7.19 2.77 -2.80
N HIS A 77 6.31 2.20 -3.63
CA HIS A 77 5.19 2.93 -4.19
C HIS A 77 4.32 3.49 -3.05
N SER A 78 3.90 4.74 -3.16
CA SER A 78 3.11 5.37 -2.09
C SER A 78 1.82 4.62 -1.76
N GLU A 79 1.20 4.00 -2.75
CA GLU A 79 -0.04 3.21 -2.56
C GLU A 79 0.19 1.91 -1.77
N PHE A 80 1.43 1.45 -1.63
CA PHE A 80 1.78 0.30 -0.79
C PHE A 80 1.31 0.48 0.65
N GLU A 81 1.30 1.72 1.14
CA GLU A 81 0.83 2.06 2.49
C GLU A 81 -0.60 1.58 2.78
N PHE A 82 -1.45 1.55 1.76
CA PHE A 82 -2.87 1.20 1.90
C PHE A 82 -3.13 -0.30 2.02
N GLY A 83 -2.19 -1.15 1.66
CA GLY A 83 -2.34 -2.61 1.77
C GLY A 83 -2.56 -3.05 3.22
N ILE A 84 -1.72 -2.57 4.14
CA ILE A 84 -1.86 -2.90 5.56
C ILE A 84 -3.12 -2.30 6.18
N MET A 85 -3.53 -1.12 5.73
CA MET A 85 -4.77 -0.49 6.18
C MET A 85 -6.00 -1.31 5.79
N ARG A 86 -6.00 -1.88 4.58
CA ARG A 86 -7.06 -2.75 4.12
C ARG A 86 -7.15 -4.02 4.96
N MET A 87 -6.01 -4.59 5.35
CA MET A 87 -5.93 -5.83 6.12
C MET A 87 -6.37 -5.64 7.58
N PHE A 88 -5.88 -4.61 8.26
CA PHE A 88 -6.04 -4.44 9.71
C PHE A 88 -6.88 -3.23 10.13
N GLY A 89 -7.20 -2.35 9.22
CA GLY A 89 -7.97 -1.14 9.47
C GLY A 89 -7.20 0.13 9.19
N GLY A 90 -7.83 1.02 8.44
CA GLY A 90 -7.31 2.32 8.09
C GLY A 90 -7.93 3.43 8.94
N PHE A 91 -7.81 4.64 8.44
CA PHE A 91 -8.25 5.85 9.12
C PHE A 91 -9.59 6.40 8.59
N GLY A 92 -10.23 5.64 7.68
CA GLY A 92 -11.55 5.97 7.15
C GLY A 92 -11.53 6.80 5.87
N ALA A 93 -12.75 7.03 5.34
CA ALA A 93 -12.92 7.67 4.04
C ALA A 93 -12.48 9.14 4.04
N ASP A 94 -12.63 9.83 5.14
CA ASP A 94 -12.23 11.24 5.22
C ASP A 94 -10.72 11.41 5.20
N PHE A 95 -9.99 10.51 5.86
CA PHE A 95 -8.53 10.44 5.75
C PHE A 95 -8.10 10.23 4.30
N ASN A 96 -8.70 9.27 3.62
CA ASN A 96 -8.38 8.97 2.23
C ASN A 96 -8.63 10.18 1.31
N LYS A 97 -9.75 10.88 1.49
CA LYS A 97 -10.05 12.10 0.73
C LYS A 97 -9.01 13.18 0.93
N GLU A 98 -8.58 13.40 2.18
CA GLU A 98 -7.54 14.38 2.47
C GLU A 98 -6.19 13.95 1.89
N TYR A 99 -5.82 12.67 2.04
CA TYR A 99 -4.60 12.13 1.46
C TYR A 99 -4.53 12.35 -0.06
N TRP A 100 -5.64 12.07 -0.77
CA TRP A 100 -5.67 12.22 -2.23
C TRP A 100 -5.64 13.67 -2.73
N LYS A 101 -5.83 14.66 -1.89
CA LYS A 101 -5.58 16.06 -2.25
C LYS A 101 -4.08 16.33 -2.41
N PHE A 102 -3.24 15.64 -1.64
CA PHE A 102 -1.78 15.77 -1.71
C PHE A 102 -1.14 14.77 -2.66
N LYS A 103 -1.62 13.55 -2.64
CA LYS A 103 -1.14 12.46 -3.50
C LYS A 103 -2.35 11.76 -4.12
N PRO A 104 -2.77 12.15 -5.32
CA PRO A 104 -3.87 11.48 -6.03
C PRO A 104 -3.57 10.01 -6.30
N LYS A 105 -4.61 9.23 -6.55
CA LYS A 105 -4.46 7.85 -7.03
C LYS A 105 -3.66 7.86 -8.32
N ASP A 106 -2.66 6.99 -8.42
CA ASP A 106 -1.89 6.86 -9.65
C ASP A 106 -2.72 6.26 -10.78
N GLU A 107 -2.30 6.49 -12.01
CA GLU A 107 -3.06 6.09 -13.19
C GLU A 107 -2.71 4.68 -13.66
N PRO A 108 -3.68 3.85 -14.02
CA PRO A 108 -5.13 4.14 -14.09
C PRO A 108 -5.80 4.18 -12.70
N ALA A 109 -6.44 5.31 -12.40
CA ALA A 109 -7.07 5.50 -11.08
C ALA A 109 -8.17 4.47 -10.78
N GLY A 110 -8.85 3.97 -11.81
CA GLY A 110 -9.86 2.93 -11.69
C GLY A 110 -9.33 1.57 -11.24
N GLU A 111 -8.03 1.35 -11.29
CA GLU A 111 -7.37 0.11 -10.83
C GLU A 111 -6.76 0.24 -9.43
N TRP A 112 -7.00 1.34 -8.74
CA TRP A 112 -6.44 1.58 -7.41
C TRP A 112 -6.81 0.48 -6.41
N GLU A 113 -8.06 0.05 -6.40
CA GLU A 113 -8.52 -1.03 -5.50
C GLU A 113 -7.76 -2.34 -5.78
N ASP A 114 -7.60 -2.69 -7.04
CA ASP A 114 -6.87 -3.89 -7.44
C ASP A 114 -5.40 -3.83 -7.01
N ARG A 115 -4.78 -2.66 -7.14
CA ARG A 115 -3.40 -2.45 -6.68
C ARG A 115 -3.27 -2.57 -5.16
N VAL A 116 -4.19 -1.99 -4.42
CA VAL A 116 -4.20 -2.08 -2.95
C VAL A 116 -4.44 -3.53 -2.51
N GLU A 117 -5.33 -4.25 -3.17
CA GLU A 117 -5.53 -5.68 -2.90
C GLU A 117 -4.24 -6.49 -3.15
N LEU A 118 -3.53 -6.20 -4.21
CA LEU A 118 -2.23 -6.81 -4.47
C LEU A 118 -1.22 -6.49 -3.35
N TYR A 119 -1.19 -5.26 -2.89
CA TYR A 119 -0.28 -4.82 -1.81
C TYR A 119 -0.65 -5.38 -0.43
N GLU A 120 -1.87 -5.88 -0.26
CA GLU A 120 -2.30 -6.57 0.96
C GLU A 120 -1.64 -7.95 1.11
N LEU A 121 -1.22 -8.57 0.00
CA LEU A 121 -0.55 -9.86 0.01
C LEU A 121 0.86 -9.76 0.61
#